data_db86c77bd3109c831956945b6ed09124
#
_entry.id   db86c77bd3109c831956945b6ed09124
#
_cell.length_a   1.000
_cell.length_b   1.000
_cell.length_c   1.000
_cell.angle_alpha   90.00
_cell.angle_beta   90.00
_cell.angle_gamma   90.00
#
_symmetry.space_group_name_H-M   'P 1'
#
loop_
_entity.id
_entity.type
_entity.pdbx_description
1 polymer ?
#
loop_
_entity_poly.entity_id
_entity_poly.type
_entity_poly.pdbx_seq_one_letter_code
_entity_poly.pdbx_strand_id
1 'polypeptide(L)'
;VASGDIRGVAPQAALTVTFFRRKPGHLLLPGRLHCGETLVAPIGIAPAVLDKIVPDTFANHPRCWLAAFPRTAAAGHKYSRGHALVAGGAVMTGAARLAARAAARVGAGLVTVAAPEPAFPVYAAALTGVIVAPVIAADGFAALLADKRRNAALIGPGAGTQAETRDKALAILAAGKSTVLD
;
A
#
# COMPACT_ATOMS: atom_id res chain seq x y z
N VAL A 1 -11.90 -17.59 14.36
CA VAL A 1 -12.57 -16.31 14.07
C VAL A 1 -11.61 -15.12 14.24
N ALA A 2 -10.67 -15.19 15.19
CA ALA A 2 -9.74 -14.08 15.43
C ALA A 2 -8.80 -13.82 14.25
N SER A 3 -8.20 -14.87 13.67
CA SER A 3 -7.25 -14.76 12.55
C SER A 3 -7.86 -14.98 11.16
N GLY A 4 -9.01 -15.68 11.11
CA GLY A 4 -9.58 -16.17 9.86
C GLY A 4 -9.09 -17.55 9.44
N ASP A 5 -8.19 -18.16 10.20
CA ASP A 5 -7.70 -19.49 9.92
C ASP A 5 -8.78 -20.56 10.11
N ILE A 6 -8.79 -21.55 9.23
CA ILE A 6 -9.66 -22.72 9.32
C ILE A 6 -8.87 -23.83 10.00
N ARG A 7 -9.36 -24.25 11.18
CA ARG A 7 -8.79 -25.36 11.94
C ARG A 7 -9.60 -26.63 11.67
N GLY A 8 -9.10 -27.49 10.78
CA GLY A 8 -9.79 -28.70 10.35
C GLY A 8 -10.86 -28.38 9.29
N VAL A 9 -12.13 -28.68 9.59
CA VAL A 9 -13.26 -28.48 8.67
C VAL A 9 -14.13 -27.32 9.12
N ALA A 10 -14.51 -26.45 8.18
CA ALA A 10 -15.47 -25.38 8.42
C ALA A 10 -16.63 -25.46 7.43
N PRO A 11 -17.89 -25.31 7.88
CA PRO A 11 -19.03 -25.26 6.98
C PRO A 11 -19.02 -23.99 6.12
N GLN A 12 -19.64 -24.07 4.95
CA GLN A 12 -19.97 -22.91 4.13
C GLN A 12 -21.31 -22.36 4.61
N ALA A 13 -21.30 -21.20 5.23
CA ALA A 13 -22.53 -20.56 5.71
C ALA A 13 -23.11 -19.62 4.64
N ALA A 14 -24.42 -19.62 4.48
CA ALA A 14 -25.10 -18.58 3.72
C ALA A 14 -25.16 -17.26 4.51
N LEU A 15 -25.32 -17.36 5.85
CA LEU A 15 -25.41 -16.25 6.77
C LEU A 15 -24.61 -16.56 8.04
N THR A 16 -23.80 -15.63 8.47
CA THR A 16 -23.10 -15.66 9.77
C THR A 16 -23.61 -14.52 10.65
N VAL A 17 -24.15 -14.87 11.82
CA VAL A 17 -24.52 -13.88 12.84
C VAL A 17 -23.37 -13.75 13.83
N THR A 18 -22.87 -12.53 14.02
CA THR A 18 -21.87 -12.22 15.03
C THR A 18 -22.36 -11.10 15.95
N PHE A 19 -21.94 -11.15 17.21
CA PHE A 19 -22.40 -10.22 18.22
C PHE A 19 -21.43 -9.05 18.42
N PHE A 20 -21.98 -7.87 18.67
CA PHE A 20 -21.31 -6.63 19.03
C PHE A 20 -20.41 -6.07 17.92
N ARG A 21 -19.42 -6.81 17.43
CA ARG A 21 -18.50 -6.36 16.37
C ARG A 21 -18.11 -7.53 15.46
N ARG A 22 -17.78 -7.21 14.22
CA ARG A 22 -17.07 -8.16 13.34
C ARG A 22 -15.73 -8.52 13.97
N LYS A 23 -15.28 -9.74 13.75
CA LYS A 23 -13.93 -10.22 14.10
C LYS A 23 -13.09 -10.27 12.83
N PRO A 24 -11.75 -10.21 12.92
CA PRO A 24 -10.88 -10.27 11.75
C PRO A 24 -11.21 -11.41 10.80
N GLY A 25 -11.52 -12.60 11.32
CA GLY A 25 -11.86 -13.78 10.50
C GLY A 25 -13.12 -13.67 9.65
N HIS A 26 -14.00 -12.69 9.90
CA HIS A 26 -15.11 -12.41 9.00
C HIS A 26 -14.69 -11.59 7.77
N LEU A 27 -13.47 -11.03 7.77
CA LEU A 27 -12.95 -10.14 6.73
C LEU A 27 -11.70 -10.69 6.06
N LEU A 28 -10.93 -11.51 6.78
CA LEU A 28 -9.68 -12.09 6.30
C LEU A 28 -9.89 -13.47 5.68
N LEU A 29 -9.08 -13.80 4.69
CA LEU A 29 -9.03 -15.11 4.08
C LEU A 29 -8.22 -16.09 4.98
N PRO A 30 -8.58 -17.37 4.98
CA PRO A 30 -9.69 -18.01 4.27
C PRO A 30 -11.06 -17.89 4.95
N GLY A 31 -11.14 -17.48 6.21
CA GLY A 31 -12.37 -17.45 7.02
C GLY A 31 -13.53 -16.72 6.34
N ARG A 32 -13.25 -15.58 5.69
CA ARG A 32 -14.23 -14.81 4.94
C ARG A 32 -15.01 -15.66 3.91
N LEU A 33 -14.35 -16.63 3.26
CA LEU A 33 -15.00 -17.48 2.25
C LEU A 33 -16.07 -18.40 2.84
N HIS A 34 -16.02 -18.63 4.15
CA HIS A 34 -16.96 -19.51 4.85
C HIS A 34 -18.09 -18.76 5.55
N CYS A 35 -18.06 -17.43 5.60
CA CYS A 35 -19.01 -16.66 6.39
C CYS A 35 -20.32 -16.33 5.66
N GLY A 36 -20.33 -16.32 4.32
CA GLY A 36 -21.46 -15.77 3.58
C GLY A 36 -21.74 -14.32 3.96
N GLU A 37 -22.99 -13.92 3.98
CA GLU A 37 -23.38 -12.62 4.53
C GLU A 37 -23.08 -12.57 6.03
N THR A 38 -22.50 -11.46 6.52
CA THR A 38 -22.19 -11.31 7.95
C THR A 38 -23.04 -10.23 8.58
N LEU A 39 -23.96 -10.65 9.45
CA LEU A 39 -24.84 -9.78 10.25
C LEU A 39 -24.23 -9.54 11.63
N VAL A 40 -24.13 -8.29 12.04
CA VAL A 40 -23.73 -7.91 13.41
C VAL A 40 -24.99 -7.63 14.23
N ALA A 41 -25.32 -8.53 15.16
CA ALA A 41 -26.46 -8.39 16.06
C ALA A 41 -26.05 -7.66 17.36
N PRO A 42 -26.79 -6.63 17.80
CA PRO A 42 -26.57 -6.01 19.10
C PRO A 42 -27.06 -6.95 20.22
N ILE A 43 -26.30 -7.04 21.31
CA ILE A 43 -26.63 -7.83 22.50
C ILE A 43 -26.56 -6.98 23.77
N GLY A 44 -26.78 -5.67 23.66
CA GLY A 44 -26.77 -4.77 24.83
C GLY A 44 -25.40 -4.34 25.32
N ILE A 45 -24.29 -4.71 24.65
CA ILE A 45 -22.96 -4.26 25.03
C ILE A 45 -22.79 -2.80 24.58
N ALA A 46 -22.53 -1.91 25.54
CA ALA A 46 -22.29 -0.50 25.27
C ALA A 46 -20.99 -0.28 24.48
N PRO A 47 -20.97 0.59 23.44
CA PRO A 47 -19.76 0.89 22.67
C PRO A 47 -18.57 1.35 23.52
N ALA A 48 -18.79 2.01 24.66
CA ALA A 48 -17.76 2.45 25.60
C ALA A 48 -16.89 1.31 26.17
N VAL A 49 -17.32 0.05 26.04
CA VAL A 49 -16.48 -1.09 26.38
C VAL A 49 -15.19 -1.14 25.53
N LEU A 50 -15.24 -0.61 24.31
CA LEU A 50 -14.07 -0.54 23.42
C LEU A 50 -12.99 0.40 23.96
N ASP A 51 -13.34 1.41 24.76
CA ASP A 51 -12.38 2.33 25.40
C ASP A 51 -11.52 1.60 26.43
N LYS A 52 -12.05 0.51 27.02
CA LYS A 52 -11.31 -0.36 27.96
C LYS A 52 -10.52 -1.47 27.25
N ILE A 53 -11.05 -1.99 26.14
CA ILE A 53 -10.41 -3.07 25.36
C ILE A 53 -9.26 -2.51 24.52
N VAL A 54 -9.37 -1.27 24.05
CA VAL A 54 -8.41 -0.58 23.17
C VAL A 54 -8.01 -1.45 21.98
N PRO A 55 -8.94 -1.76 21.06
CA PRO A 55 -8.62 -2.59 19.90
C PRO A 55 -7.58 -1.90 19.01
N ASP A 56 -6.62 -2.67 18.51
CA ASP A 56 -5.55 -2.22 17.61
C ASP A 56 -5.83 -2.53 16.12
N THR A 57 -6.91 -3.25 15.85
CA THR A 57 -7.25 -3.73 14.50
C THR A 57 -8.59 -3.19 14.06
N PHE A 58 -8.60 -2.53 12.90
CA PHE A 58 -9.79 -1.88 12.34
C PHE A 58 -10.03 -2.30 10.89
N ALA A 59 -11.31 -2.42 10.51
CA ALA A 59 -11.65 -2.51 9.09
C ALA A 59 -11.31 -1.19 8.39
N ASN A 60 -10.59 -1.26 7.27
CA ASN A 60 -10.24 -0.08 6.49
C ASN A 60 -11.50 0.60 5.95
N HIS A 61 -11.76 1.80 6.45
CA HIS A 61 -12.89 2.62 6.05
C HIS A 61 -12.45 4.09 5.98
N PRO A 62 -12.96 4.90 5.03
CA PRO A 62 -12.58 6.31 4.89
C PRO A 62 -12.59 7.11 6.19
N ARG A 63 -13.55 6.87 7.09
CA ARG A 63 -13.61 7.55 8.40
C ARG A 63 -12.36 7.33 9.27
N CYS A 64 -11.60 6.27 9.04
CA CYS A 64 -10.38 5.99 9.81
C CYS A 64 -9.20 6.90 9.40
N TRP A 65 -9.21 7.44 8.19
CA TRP A 65 -8.07 8.17 7.62
C TRP A 65 -8.45 9.46 6.88
N LEU A 66 -9.74 9.69 6.55
CA LEU A 66 -10.16 10.83 5.74
C LEU A 66 -9.84 12.19 6.39
N ALA A 67 -9.86 12.27 7.72
CA ALA A 67 -9.51 13.49 8.44
C ALA A 67 -8.01 13.85 8.29
N ALA A 68 -7.14 12.84 8.18
CA ALA A 68 -5.71 13.00 7.97
C ALA A 68 -5.32 13.03 6.48
N PHE A 69 -6.29 12.81 5.57
CA PHE A 69 -6.00 12.79 4.13
C PHE A 69 -5.63 14.19 3.64
N PRO A 70 -4.45 14.38 3.05
CA PRO A 70 -3.97 15.69 2.64
C PRO A 70 -4.85 16.25 1.51
N ARG A 71 -5.36 17.45 1.72
CA ARG A 71 -6.12 18.19 0.71
C ARG A 71 -5.22 19.21 0.03
N THR A 72 -5.38 19.35 -1.28
CA THR A 72 -4.62 20.34 -2.04
C THR A 72 -5.12 21.75 -1.70
N ALA A 73 -4.20 22.64 -1.32
CA ALA A 73 -4.50 24.07 -1.18
C ALA A 73 -4.50 24.75 -2.56
N ALA A 74 -5.32 25.80 -2.71
CA ALA A 74 -5.38 26.56 -3.96
C ALA A 74 -4.03 27.18 -4.35
N ALA A 75 -3.23 27.61 -3.37
CA ALA A 75 -1.87 28.12 -3.57
C ALA A 75 -0.79 27.02 -3.57
N GLY A 76 -1.18 25.72 -3.54
CA GLY A 76 -0.24 24.62 -3.53
C GLY A 76 0.46 24.41 -4.88
N HIS A 77 1.70 23.93 -4.82
CA HIS A 77 2.48 23.58 -5.99
C HIS A 77 2.89 22.09 -5.96
N LYS A 78 3.47 21.58 -7.05
CA LYS A 78 3.81 20.16 -7.18
C LYS A 78 4.68 19.62 -6.01
N TYR A 79 5.60 20.41 -5.49
CA TYR A 79 6.46 19.97 -4.37
C TYR A 79 5.73 19.92 -3.02
N SER A 80 4.70 20.75 -2.80
CA SER A 80 3.92 20.71 -1.57
C SER A 80 3.02 19.46 -1.47
N ARG A 81 2.76 18.80 -2.60
CA ARG A 81 1.98 17.56 -2.68
C ARG A 81 2.82 16.29 -2.61
N GLY A 82 4.13 16.43 -2.35
CA GLY A 82 5.05 15.30 -2.22
C GLY A 82 5.53 14.74 -3.54
N HIS A 83 6.54 13.88 -3.44
CA HIS A 83 7.19 13.22 -4.56
C HIS A 83 7.38 11.73 -4.25
N ALA A 84 6.69 10.88 -4.98
CA ALA A 84 6.77 9.45 -4.84
C ALA A 84 7.89 8.85 -5.72
N LEU A 85 8.71 7.97 -5.13
CA LEU A 85 9.68 7.15 -5.84
C LEU A 85 9.14 5.72 -5.95
N VAL A 86 9.01 5.21 -7.16
CA VAL A 86 8.57 3.83 -7.43
C VAL A 86 9.74 3.02 -7.95
N ALA A 87 10.11 1.94 -7.27
CA ALA A 87 11.12 1.02 -7.75
C ALA A 87 10.55 0.19 -8.91
N GLY A 88 11.12 0.34 -10.09
CA GLY A 88 10.72 -0.39 -11.28
C GLY A 88 11.35 -1.78 -11.35
N GLY A 89 10.63 -2.75 -11.91
CA GLY A 89 11.17 -4.06 -12.25
C GLY A 89 11.83 -4.08 -13.64
N ALA A 90 12.81 -4.96 -13.82
CA ALA A 90 13.55 -5.08 -15.08
C ALA A 90 12.72 -5.78 -16.19
N VAL A 91 11.91 -6.77 -15.80
CA VAL A 91 11.15 -7.61 -16.73
C VAL A 91 9.66 -7.31 -16.66
N MET A 92 9.09 -7.35 -15.45
CA MET A 92 7.66 -7.12 -15.24
C MET A 92 7.37 -5.62 -15.02
N THR A 93 7.42 -4.82 -16.08
CA THR A 93 7.27 -3.35 -15.99
C THR A 93 5.85 -2.89 -15.72
N GLY A 94 4.84 -3.70 -16.04
CA GLY A 94 3.42 -3.30 -16.04
C GLY A 94 2.92 -2.82 -14.69
N ALA A 95 3.19 -3.57 -13.63
CA ALA A 95 2.70 -3.26 -12.29
C ALA A 95 3.30 -1.96 -11.72
N ALA A 96 4.60 -1.73 -11.88
CA ALA A 96 5.25 -0.48 -11.47
C ALA A 96 4.72 0.73 -12.26
N ARG A 97 4.36 0.56 -13.56
CA ARG A 97 3.71 1.60 -14.36
C ARG A 97 2.31 1.93 -13.84
N LEU A 98 1.54 0.91 -13.47
CA LEU A 98 0.22 1.11 -12.86
C LEU A 98 0.33 1.80 -11.51
N ALA A 99 1.28 1.39 -10.65
CA ALA A 99 1.54 2.01 -9.37
C ALA A 99 1.93 3.50 -9.51
N ALA A 100 2.79 3.83 -10.48
CA ALA A 100 3.18 5.20 -10.76
C ALA A 100 2.00 6.08 -11.21
N ARG A 101 1.14 5.55 -12.08
CA ARG A 101 -0.10 6.23 -12.50
C ARG A 101 -1.08 6.41 -11.34
N ALA A 102 -1.22 5.39 -10.49
CA ALA A 102 -2.07 5.45 -9.29
C ALA A 102 -1.57 6.52 -8.31
N ALA A 103 -0.26 6.59 -8.06
CA ALA A 103 0.35 7.62 -7.23
C ALA A 103 0.07 9.05 -7.77
N ALA A 104 0.19 9.24 -9.08
CA ALA A 104 -0.15 10.53 -9.71
C ALA A 104 -1.65 10.86 -9.57
N ARG A 105 -2.53 9.88 -9.78
CA ARG A 105 -3.99 10.08 -9.69
C ARG A 105 -4.50 10.35 -8.28
N VAL A 106 -3.88 9.74 -7.27
CA VAL A 106 -4.26 10.00 -5.86
C VAL A 106 -3.78 11.36 -5.36
N GLY A 107 -2.91 12.04 -6.13
CA GLY A 107 -2.56 13.43 -5.88
C GLY A 107 -1.08 13.70 -5.58
N ALA A 108 -0.18 12.73 -5.77
CA ALA A 108 1.25 13.02 -5.69
C ALA A 108 1.62 14.14 -6.66
N GLY A 109 2.37 15.14 -6.17
CA GLY A 109 2.78 16.28 -6.98
C GLY A 109 3.82 15.93 -8.04
N LEU A 110 4.66 14.95 -7.73
CA LEU A 110 5.62 14.34 -8.64
C LEU A 110 5.69 12.83 -8.39
N VAL A 111 5.96 12.09 -9.44
CA VAL A 111 6.25 10.66 -9.37
C VAL A 111 7.50 10.39 -10.20
N THR A 112 8.44 9.64 -9.64
CA THR A 112 9.61 9.12 -10.36
C THR A 112 9.59 7.59 -10.32
N VAL A 113 9.76 6.96 -11.46
CA VAL A 113 10.08 5.55 -11.55
C VAL A 113 11.60 5.40 -11.64
N ALA A 114 12.20 4.69 -10.69
CA ALA A 114 13.59 4.24 -10.75
C ALA A 114 13.62 3.01 -11.67
N ALA A 115 13.95 3.19 -12.92
CA ALA A 115 13.90 2.15 -13.93
C ALA A 115 15.27 1.47 -14.07
N PRO A 116 15.36 0.13 -13.96
CA PRO A 116 16.56 -0.59 -14.37
C PRO A 116 16.92 -0.25 -15.82
N GLU A 117 18.20 -0.08 -16.10
CA GLU A 117 18.68 0.41 -17.40
C GLU A 117 18.09 -0.33 -18.60
N PRO A 118 18.02 -1.68 -18.62
CA PRO A 118 17.44 -2.40 -19.76
C PRO A 118 15.95 -2.13 -19.99
N ALA A 119 15.22 -1.76 -18.93
CA ALA A 119 13.79 -1.49 -19.00
C ALA A 119 13.46 0.01 -19.15
N PHE A 120 14.47 0.90 -19.08
CA PHE A 120 14.26 2.34 -19.16
C PHE A 120 13.47 2.77 -20.41
N PRO A 121 13.76 2.29 -21.63
CA PRO A 121 13.00 2.70 -22.81
C PRO A 121 11.52 2.32 -22.73
N VAL A 122 11.21 1.17 -22.12
CA VAL A 122 9.82 0.70 -21.94
C VAL A 122 9.05 1.60 -20.98
N TYR A 123 9.67 2.01 -19.88
CA TYR A 123 9.07 2.95 -18.95
C TYR A 123 8.91 4.34 -19.54
N ALA A 124 9.96 4.85 -20.21
CA ALA A 124 9.98 6.18 -20.80
C ALA A 124 8.91 6.34 -21.89
N ALA A 125 8.76 5.33 -22.75
CA ALA A 125 7.74 5.35 -23.80
C ALA A 125 6.30 5.28 -23.25
N ALA A 126 6.09 4.59 -22.12
CA ALA A 126 4.76 4.34 -21.58
C ALA A 126 4.26 5.37 -20.54
N LEU A 127 5.15 6.20 -19.99
CA LEU A 127 4.86 7.10 -18.87
C LEU A 127 5.15 8.55 -19.24
N THR A 128 4.19 9.21 -19.88
CA THR A 128 4.35 10.60 -20.33
C THR A 128 4.27 11.64 -19.22
N GLY A 129 3.53 11.37 -18.15
CA GLY A 129 3.33 12.29 -17.02
C GLY A 129 4.15 11.95 -15.76
N VAL A 130 5.09 11.02 -15.86
CA VAL A 130 5.91 10.51 -14.75
C VAL A 130 7.38 10.63 -15.13
N ILE A 131 8.20 11.04 -14.19
CA ILE A 131 9.65 11.07 -14.40
C ILE A 131 10.18 9.64 -14.42
N VAL A 132 10.92 9.27 -15.45
CA VAL A 132 11.62 8.00 -15.50
C VAL A 132 13.11 8.26 -15.34
N ALA A 133 13.69 7.71 -14.27
CA ALA A 133 15.12 7.84 -13.96
C ALA A 133 15.81 6.50 -14.15
N PRO A 134 16.83 6.40 -15.03
CA PRO A 134 17.56 5.15 -15.20
C PRO A 134 18.43 4.86 -13.96
N VAL A 135 18.45 3.61 -13.56
CA VAL A 135 19.34 3.08 -12.51
C VAL A 135 20.43 2.27 -13.22
N ILE A 136 21.58 2.90 -13.43
CA ILE A 136 22.70 2.34 -14.19
C ILE A 136 23.72 1.71 -13.24
N ALA A 137 24.15 2.46 -12.23
CA ALA A 137 25.13 2.01 -11.26
C ALA A 137 24.48 1.34 -10.04
N ALA A 138 25.24 0.55 -9.31
CA ALA A 138 24.76 -0.12 -8.10
C ALA A 138 24.22 0.85 -7.04
N ASP A 139 24.77 2.04 -6.94
CA ASP A 139 24.35 3.10 -6.03
C ASP A 139 23.28 4.03 -6.61
N GLY A 140 22.91 3.87 -7.88
CA GLY A 140 21.98 4.74 -8.59
C GLY A 140 20.60 4.84 -7.90
N PHE A 141 20.11 3.74 -7.35
CA PHE A 141 18.86 3.74 -6.58
C PHE A 141 19.03 4.52 -5.26
N ALA A 142 20.14 4.33 -4.56
CA ALA A 142 20.43 5.04 -3.32
C ALA A 142 20.55 6.55 -3.56
N ALA A 143 21.18 6.96 -4.64
CA ALA A 143 21.26 8.37 -5.05
C ALA A 143 19.87 8.99 -5.31
N LEU A 144 18.98 8.25 -5.98
CA LEU A 144 17.58 8.67 -6.14
C LEU A 144 16.87 8.76 -4.79
N LEU A 145 17.09 7.82 -3.90
CA LEU A 145 16.47 7.79 -2.58
C LEU A 145 16.97 8.92 -1.65
N ALA A 146 18.20 9.32 -1.78
CA ALA A 146 18.83 10.39 -0.97
C ALA A 146 18.21 11.77 -1.20
N ASP A 147 17.54 12.00 -2.32
CA ASP A 147 16.85 13.27 -2.57
C ASP A 147 15.71 13.47 -1.55
N LYS A 148 15.86 14.47 -0.69
CA LYS A 148 14.91 14.78 0.38
C LYS A 148 13.51 15.16 -0.13
N ARG A 149 13.39 15.61 -1.38
CA ARG A 149 12.10 15.94 -1.99
C ARG A 149 11.25 14.69 -2.25
N ARG A 150 11.88 13.52 -2.42
CA ARG A 150 11.23 12.22 -2.53
C ARG A 150 10.88 11.73 -1.14
N ASN A 151 9.67 12.01 -0.69
CA ASN A 151 9.22 11.75 0.67
C ASN A 151 8.38 10.46 0.82
N ALA A 152 8.00 9.84 -0.27
CA ALA A 152 7.34 8.55 -0.28
C ALA A 152 8.04 7.58 -1.25
N ALA A 153 8.02 6.30 -0.92
CA ALA A 153 8.59 5.25 -1.76
C ALA A 153 7.65 4.03 -1.88
N LEU A 154 7.68 3.38 -3.03
CA LEU A 154 6.95 2.16 -3.30
C LEU A 154 7.88 1.13 -3.97
N ILE A 155 7.90 -0.08 -3.41
CA ILE A 155 8.63 -1.22 -3.96
C ILE A 155 7.79 -2.49 -3.82
N GLY A 156 7.94 -3.40 -4.76
CA GLY A 156 7.32 -4.72 -4.77
C GLY A 156 6.77 -5.07 -6.15
N PRO A 157 5.83 -4.30 -6.74
CA PRO A 157 5.19 -4.68 -7.99
C PRO A 157 6.19 -4.90 -9.13
N GLY A 158 6.39 -6.14 -9.52
CA GLY A 158 7.31 -6.53 -10.59
C GLY A 158 8.80 -6.45 -10.26
N ALA A 159 9.17 -6.13 -9.01
CA ALA A 159 10.57 -6.02 -8.59
C ALA A 159 11.26 -7.38 -8.41
N GLY A 160 10.49 -8.45 -8.28
CA GLY A 160 11.03 -9.80 -7.98
C GLY A 160 11.40 -9.97 -6.50
N THR A 161 11.92 -11.15 -6.17
CA THR A 161 12.26 -11.54 -4.78
C THR A 161 13.76 -11.71 -4.54
N GLN A 162 14.59 -11.16 -5.41
CA GLN A 162 16.04 -11.29 -5.35
C GLN A 162 16.65 -10.39 -4.24
N ALA A 163 17.91 -10.66 -3.91
CA ALA A 163 18.66 -9.90 -2.90
C ALA A 163 18.64 -8.39 -3.18
N GLU A 164 18.74 -7.97 -4.42
CA GLU A 164 18.69 -6.57 -4.83
C GLU A 164 17.35 -5.88 -4.42
N THR A 165 16.22 -6.60 -4.57
CA THR A 165 14.90 -6.07 -4.14
C THR A 165 14.85 -5.90 -2.63
N ARG A 166 15.36 -6.90 -1.87
CA ARG A 166 15.47 -6.83 -0.42
C ARG A 166 16.33 -5.62 0.00
N ASP A 167 17.48 -5.45 -0.61
CA ASP A 167 18.42 -4.40 -0.25
C ASP A 167 17.84 -3.01 -0.54
N LYS A 168 17.13 -2.84 -1.65
CA LYS A 168 16.35 -1.62 -1.95
C LYS A 168 15.25 -1.38 -0.93
N ALA A 169 14.51 -2.41 -0.52
CA ALA A 169 13.47 -2.29 0.50
C ALA A 169 14.05 -1.85 1.84
N LEU A 170 15.14 -2.46 2.27
CA LEU A 170 15.84 -2.08 3.50
C LEU A 170 16.38 -0.64 3.44
N ALA A 171 16.93 -0.21 2.30
CA ALA A 171 17.39 1.15 2.10
C ALA A 171 16.24 2.17 2.19
N ILE A 172 15.08 1.85 1.62
CA ILE A 172 13.87 2.69 1.72
C ILE A 172 13.44 2.85 3.18
N LEU A 173 13.37 1.75 3.93
CA LEU A 173 12.98 1.76 5.35
C LEU A 173 13.98 2.55 6.19
N ALA A 174 15.29 2.35 5.98
CA ALA A 174 16.35 3.08 6.68
C ALA A 174 16.31 4.59 6.38
N ALA A 175 15.85 4.98 5.20
CA ALA A 175 15.70 6.39 4.83
C ALA A 175 14.51 7.10 5.51
N GLY A 176 13.68 6.38 6.30
CA GLY A 176 12.56 6.94 7.05
C GLY A 176 11.46 7.56 6.19
N LYS A 177 11.30 7.10 4.95
CA LYS A 177 10.27 7.63 4.04
C LYS A 177 8.93 6.91 4.26
N SER A 178 7.83 7.60 3.97
CA SER A 178 6.52 6.95 3.91
C SER A 178 6.57 5.85 2.84
N THR A 179 6.33 4.58 3.25
CA THR A 179 6.66 3.44 2.40
C THR A 179 5.46 2.54 2.16
N VAL A 180 5.29 2.12 0.90
CA VAL A 180 4.43 1.02 0.50
C VAL A 180 5.33 -0.15 0.09
N LEU A 181 5.18 -1.27 0.78
CA LEU A 181 5.79 -2.56 0.45
C LEU A 181 4.69 -3.51 -0.01
N ASP A 182 4.88 -4.14 -1.18
CA ASP A 182 3.92 -5.11 -1.76
C ASP A 182 4.58 -6.49 -1.89
#